data_7e521748e641c751f630dd7359fa55f0
#
_entry.id   7e521748e641c751f630dd7359fa55f0
#
_cell.length_a   1.000
_cell.length_b   1.000
_cell.length_c   1.000
_cell.angle_alpha   90.00
_cell.angle_beta   90.00
_cell.angle_gamma   90.00
#
_symmetry.space_group_name_H-M   'P 1'
#
loop_
_entity.id
_entity.type
_entity.pdbx_description
1 polymer ?
#
loop_
_entity_poly.entity_id
_entity_poly.type
_entity_poly.pdbx_seq_one_letter_code
_entity_poly.pdbx_strand_id
1 'polypeptide(L)'
;METVETLVIGAGVIGLTVAQELANYGHEVFVCEKERTAGSGVSARNSGVIHAGIYYPPGSLKSRLCQQGRDMLYAFCETHGVPYRQTGKLIVACDNKEEALLKGLLKNAQAAGVNNLDWLGAQAVEGLEPSLSVQAALLSPSTGIVDPAQFVAALERGLCAAGGHVAFGSEVRAIQPTGSGFIVSFAEDAGETLFVKKLVNCAGLGAQTVASCIVGFAKEYIPPLRMVRGHYFSLAGKTPFTHLIYPVPAIGGLGVHATLDMTGTVRFGPDVEPVDREDYCPDDGRMPAFKAAISRYFPGIAERTLTPDYVGIRPQVGELGAFNDFRISSEAEHGIKGLVNLFGIESPGLTSALAIAKHVADLIES
;
A
#
# COMPACT_ATOMS: atom_id res chain seq x y z
N MET A 1 8.37 13.25 33.25
CA MET A 1 8.07 12.36 32.10
C MET A 1 6.61 12.57 31.76
N GLU A 2 6.34 13.03 30.58
CA GLU A 2 4.97 13.21 30.09
C GLU A 2 4.32 11.83 29.86
N THR A 3 3.00 11.78 29.99
CA THR A 3 2.21 10.55 29.82
C THR A 3 1.21 10.76 28.70
N VAL A 4 1.17 9.82 27.76
CA VAL A 4 0.21 9.77 26.64
C VAL A 4 -0.48 8.42 26.68
N GLU A 5 -1.74 8.36 26.28
CA GLU A 5 -2.45 7.09 26.27
C GLU A 5 -1.94 6.19 25.12
N THR A 6 -1.92 6.69 23.89
CA THR A 6 -1.54 5.90 22.73
C THR A 6 -0.51 6.63 21.86
N LEU A 7 0.59 5.94 21.53
CA LEU A 7 1.58 6.40 20.57
C LEU A 7 1.53 5.54 19.31
N VAL A 8 1.39 6.19 18.16
CA VAL A 8 1.54 5.56 16.83
C VAL A 8 2.88 5.99 16.23
N ILE A 9 3.70 5.05 15.79
CA ILE A 9 5.00 5.32 15.19
C ILE A 9 4.89 5.29 13.68
N GLY A 10 5.14 6.44 13.04
CA GLY A 10 5.06 6.66 11.60
C GLY A 10 3.79 7.37 11.13
N ALA A 11 3.94 8.53 10.48
CA ALA A 11 2.85 9.32 9.90
C ALA A 11 2.63 9.03 8.40
N GLY A 12 2.81 7.77 7.98
CA GLY A 12 2.34 7.28 6.68
C GLY A 12 0.82 7.09 6.68
N VAL A 13 0.26 6.72 5.51
CA VAL A 13 -1.18 6.49 5.38
C VAL A 13 -1.72 5.51 6.43
N ILE A 14 -0.97 4.46 6.76
CA ILE A 14 -1.39 3.45 7.75
C ILE A 14 -1.41 4.05 9.16
N GLY A 15 -0.30 4.72 9.56
CA GLY A 15 -0.23 5.31 10.90
C GLY A 15 -1.27 6.40 11.13
N LEU A 16 -1.50 7.26 10.13
CA LEU A 16 -2.53 8.31 10.24
C LEU A 16 -3.95 7.74 10.29
N THR A 17 -4.26 6.69 9.51
CA THR A 17 -5.59 6.03 9.60
C THR A 17 -5.79 5.36 10.95
N VAL A 18 -4.77 4.65 11.47
CA VAL A 18 -4.82 4.02 12.80
C VAL A 18 -4.99 5.08 13.89
N ALA A 19 -4.21 6.15 13.83
CA ALA A 19 -4.27 7.23 14.82
C ALA A 19 -5.65 7.92 14.81
N GLN A 20 -6.18 8.23 13.62
CA GLN A 20 -7.50 8.84 13.48
C GLN A 20 -8.62 7.92 14.00
N GLU A 21 -8.56 6.63 13.69
CA GLU A 21 -9.55 5.66 14.17
C GLU A 21 -9.53 5.57 15.70
N LEU A 22 -8.35 5.44 16.33
CA LEU A 22 -8.21 5.41 17.77
C LEU A 22 -8.68 6.73 18.44
N ALA A 23 -8.36 7.88 17.84
CA ALA A 23 -8.85 9.17 18.33
C ALA A 23 -10.38 9.28 18.26
N ASN A 24 -11.01 8.71 17.21
CA ASN A 24 -12.47 8.64 17.10
C ASN A 24 -13.11 7.73 18.17
N TYR A 25 -12.38 6.74 18.70
CA TYR A 25 -12.79 5.95 19.87
C TYR A 25 -12.57 6.67 21.21
N GLY A 26 -12.04 7.89 21.17
CA GLY A 26 -11.84 8.73 22.36
C GLY A 26 -10.47 8.57 23.03
N HIS A 27 -9.50 7.91 22.38
CA HIS A 27 -8.14 7.85 22.89
C HIS A 27 -7.40 9.18 22.72
N GLU A 28 -6.55 9.51 23.67
CA GLU A 28 -5.52 10.53 23.49
C GLU A 28 -4.40 9.92 22.63
N VAL A 29 -4.26 10.39 21.36
CA VAL A 29 -3.35 9.80 20.39
C VAL A 29 -2.28 10.79 19.95
N PHE A 30 -1.03 10.35 20.05
CA PHE A 30 0.12 11.00 19.45
C PHE A 30 0.72 10.14 18.34
N VAL A 31 1.15 10.78 17.27
CA VAL A 31 1.90 10.16 16.18
C VAL A 31 3.30 10.73 16.19
N CYS A 32 4.34 9.90 16.27
CA CYS A 32 5.71 10.33 16.02
C CYS A 32 6.16 9.94 14.62
N GLU A 33 6.81 10.89 13.93
CA GLU A 33 7.33 10.69 12.56
C GLU A 33 8.77 11.20 12.49
N LYS A 34 9.69 10.40 11.97
CA LYS A 34 11.10 10.77 11.82
C LYS A 34 11.33 11.85 10.75
N GLU A 35 10.48 11.86 9.71
CA GLU A 35 10.56 12.85 8.64
C GLU A 35 9.87 14.16 9.05
N ARG A 36 10.05 15.18 8.22
CA ARG A 36 9.49 16.53 8.48
C ARG A 36 8.06 16.72 8.00
N THR A 37 7.52 15.75 7.26
CA THR A 37 6.16 15.81 6.69
C THR A 37 5.52 14.44 6.70
N ALA A 38 4.20 14.41 6.82
CA ALA A 38 3.42 13.19 6.71
C ALA A 38 3.52 12.55 5.32
N GLY A 39 3.44 11.23 5.28
CA GLY A 39 3.37 10.48 4.02
C GLY A 39 4.66 10.40 3.22
N SER A 40 5.80 10.88 3.71
CA SER A 40 7.08 11.00 2.97
C SER A 40 7.70 9.66 2.53
N GLY A 41 7.39 8.54 3.20
CA GLY A 41 7.92 7.23 2.92
C GLY A 41 7.20 6.49 1.78
N VAL A 42 6.82 5.23 2.02
CA VAL A 42 6.12 4.36 1.05
C VAL A 42 4.81 5.00 0.55
N SER A 43 4.15 5.81 1.39
CA SER A 43 2.89 6.48 1.06
C SER A 43 3.00 7.54 -0.05
N ALA A 44 4.17 8.15 -0.25
CA ALA A 44 4.42 9.09 -1.35
C ALA A 44 4.77 8.40 -2.69
N ARG A 45 5.05 7.09 -2.66
CA ARG A 45 5.69 6.37 -3.77
C ARG A 45 4.90 5.13 -4.17
N ASN A 46 3.61 5.32 -4.44
CA ASN A 46 2.67 4.28 -4.85
C ASN A 46 1.91 4.70 -6.12
N SER A 47 1.15 3.77 -6.69
CA SER A 47 0.40 4.01 -7.94
C SER A 47 -0.94 4.71 -7.74
N GLY A 48 -1.36 5.02 -6.52
CA GLY A 48 -2.66 5.61 -6.22
C GLY A 48 -3.88 4.74 -6.55
N VAL A 49 -3.70 3.43 -6.74
CA VAL A 49 -4.76 2.53 -7.18
C VAL A 49 -5.64 2.08 -6.00
N ILE A 50 -6.94 2.22 -6.17
CA ILE A 50 -7.97 1.61 -5.31
C ILE A 50 -8.25 0.21 -5.86
N HIS A 51 -7.71 -0.81 -5.20
CA HIS A 51 -7.79 -2.20 -5.65
C HIS A 51 -9.13 -2.86 -5.30
N ALA A 52 -9.57 -3.82 -6.13
CA ALA A 52 -10.78 -4.60 -5.92
C ALA A 52 -10.60 -5.91 -5.12
N GLY A 53 -9.36 -6.32 -4.82
CA GLY A 53 -9.09 -7.54 -4.05
C GLY A 53 -8.93 -8.82 -4.89
N ILE A 54 -8.73 -8.71 -6.21
CA ILE A 54 -8.82 -9.81 -7.20
C ILE A 54 -7.71 -10.88 -7.03
N TYR A 55 -6.51 -10.45 -6.66
CA TYR A 55 -5.29 -11.28 -6.75
C TYR A 55 -5.00 -12.11 -5.49
N TYR A 56 -5.69 -11.84 -4.38
CA TYR A 56 -5.33 -12.39 -3.09
C TYR A 56 -6.05 -13.71 -2.80
N PRO A 57 -5.39 -14.67 -2.14
CA PRO A 57 -6.03 -15.91 -1.72
C PRO A 57 -7.25 -15.65 -0.82
N PRO A 58 -8.33 -16.41 -0.99
CA PRO A 58 -9.49 -16.32 -0.12
C PRO A 58 -9.11 -16.48 1.35
N GLY A 59 -9.67 -15.63 2.22
CA GLY A 59 -9.43 -15.67 3.66
C GLY A 59 -8.16 -14.98 4.15
N SER A 60 -7.24 -14.57 3.26
CA SER A 60 -6.07 -13.78 3.64
C SER A 60 -6.46 -12.39 4.16
N LEU A 61 -5.59 -11.78 4.98
CA LEU A 61 -5.78 -10.40 5.45
C LEU A 61 -5.84 -9.42 4.28
N LYS A 62 -4.95 -9.57 3.29
CA LYS A 62 -4.97 -8.77 2.07
C LYS A 62 -6.30 -8.87 1.33
N SER A 63 -6.88 -10.06 1.19
CA SER A 63 -8.17 -10.25 0.53
C SER A 63 -9.30 -9.55 1.27
N ARG A 64 -9.42 -9.81 2.57
CA ARG A 64 -10.49 -9.27 3.43
C ARG A 64 -10.39 -7.76 3.57
N LEU A 65 -9.21 -7.27 3.99
CA LEU A 65 -9.01 -5.85 4.27
C LEU A 65 -9.00 -4.98 3.01
N CYS A 66 -8.61 -5.53 1.85
CA CYS A 66 -8.68 -4.81 0.58
C CYS A 66 -10.12 -4.53 0.14
N GLN A 67 -10.99 -5.52 0.22
CA GLN A 67 -12.39 -5.35 -0.19
C GLN A 67 -13.14 -4.38 0.74
N GLN A 68 -12.99 -4.56 2.06
CA GLN A 68 -13.56 -3.65 3.04
C GLN A 68 -12.99 -2.23 2.90
N GLY A 69 -11.66 -2.12 2.81
CA GLY A 69 -10.96 -0.84 2.68
C GLY A 69 -11.29 -0.09 1.40
N ARG A 70 -11.54 -0.79 0.28
CA ARG A 70 -11.98 -0.16 -0.96
C ARG A 70 -13.27 0.63 -0.77
N ASP A 71 -14.28 0.01 -0.18
CA ASP A 71 -15.59 0.63 -0.01
C ASP A 71 -15.51 1.78 1.00
N MET A 72 -14.75 1.59 2.09
CA MET A 72 -14.46 2.64 3.06
C MET A 72 -13.68 3.81 2.44
N LEU A 73 -12.69 3.54 1.56
CA LEU A 73 -11.87 4.58 0.94
C LEU A 73 -12.70 5.44 -0.03
N TYR A 74 -13.57 4.85 -0.83
CA TYR A 74 -14.49 5.63 -1.68
C TYR A 74 -15.39 6.53 -0.84
N ALA A 75 -16.01 6.01 0.21
CA ALA A 75 -16.85 6.79 1.11
C ALA A 75 -16.06 7.90 1.84
N PHE A 76 -14.83 7.61 2.27
CA PHE A 76 -13.95 8.61 2.87
C PHE A 76 -13.61 9.73 1.88
N CYS A 77 -13.25 9.38 0.66
CA CYS A 77 -12.91 10.36 -0.38
C CYS A 77 -14.10 11.30 -0.66
N GLU A 78 -15.29 10.75 -0.79
CA GLU A 78 -16.51 11.54 -1.00
C GLU A 78 -16.79 12.49 0.18
N THR A 79 -16.70 11.98 1.41
CA THR A 79 -16.98 12.75 2.63
C THR A 79 -15.97 13.86 2.89
N HIS A 80 -14.68 13.61 2.59
CA HIS A 80 -13.58 14.52 2.92
C HIS A 80 -13.05 15.33 1.73
N GLY A 81 -13.70 15.20 0.56
CA GLY A 81 -13.30 15.93 -0.65
C GLY A 81 -11.95 15.52 -1.20
N VAL A 82 -11.52 14.25 -0.98
CA VAL A 82 -10.29 13.71 -1.55
C VAL A 82 -10.55 13.35 -3.01
N PRO A 83 -9.75 13.85 -3.98
CA PRO A 83 -9.93 13.51 -5.38
C PRO A 83 -9.76 12.01 -5.63
N TYR A 84 -10.73 11.42 -6.30
CA TYR A 84 -10.71 10.02 -6.73
C TYR A 84 -11.46 9.84 -8.05
N ARG A 85 -11.21 8.75 -8.77
CA ARG A 85 -11.98 8.34 -9.94
C ARG A 85 -12.13 6.81 -9.96
N GLN A 86 -13.33 6.34 -10.16
CA GLN A 86 -13.61 4.91 -10.39
C GLN A 86 -13.46 4.62 -11.88
N THR A 87 -12.20 4.48 -12.32
CA THR A 87 -11.82 4.33 -13.74
C THR A 87 -12.11 2.95 -14.30
N GLY A 88 -12.30 1.95 -13.44
CA GLY A 88 -12.25 0.56 -13.85
C GLY A 88 -10.82 0.10 -14.17
N LYS A 89 -10.68 -1.23 -14.33
CA LYS A 89 -9.43 -1.87 -14.71
C LYS A 89 -9.69 -3.05 -15.63
N LEU A 90 -8.91 -3.17 -16.70
CA LEU A 90 -8.85 -4.34 -17.56
C LEU A 90 -7.63 -5.18 -17.17
N ILE A 91 -7.85 -6.44 -16.79
CA ILE A 91 -6.79 -7.43 -16.66
C ILE A 91 -6.76 -8.20 -17.96
N VAL A 92 -5.69 -8.02 -18.73
CA VAL A 92 -5.63 -8.42 -20.14
C VAL A 92 -4.79 -9.68 -20.37
N ALA A 93 -5.23 -10.52 -21.30
CA ALA A 93 -4.55 -11.71 -21.79
C ALA A 93 -4.24 -11.55 -23.29
N CYS A 94 -2.95 -11.68 -23.65
CA CYS A 94 -2.46 -11.49 -25.01
C CYS A 94 -2.44 -12.79 -25.83
N ASP A 95 -2.48 -13.96 -25.16
CA ASP A 95 -2.44 -15.27 -25.79
C ASP A 95 -3.27 -16.31 -25.03
N ASN A 96 -3.42 -17.53 -25.60
CA ASN A 96 -4.20 -18.61 -25.02
C ASN A 96 -3.69 -19.08 -23.64
N LYS A 97 -2.38 -18.96 -23.38
CA LYS A 97 -1.80 -19.34 -22.08
C LYS A 97 -2.21 -18.33 -21.02
N GLU A 98 -2.14 -17.05 -21.35
CA GLU A 98 -2.58 -15.97 -20.49
C GLU A 98 -4.09 -15.98 -20.28
N GLU A 99 -4.88 -16.36 -21.30
CA GLU A 99 -6.33 -16.55 -21.16
C GLU A 99 -6.67 -17.65 -20.14
N ALA A 100 -5.92 -18.75 -20.15
CA ALA A 100 -6.09 -19.80 -19.15
C ALA A 100 -5.78 -19.32 -17.72
N LEU A 101 -4.71 -18.50 -17.54
CA LEU A 101 -4.38 -17.87 -16.26
C LEU A 101 -5.47 -16.88 -15.84
N LEU A 102 -6.02 -16.11 -16.77
CA LEU A 102 -7.09 -15.16 -16.52
C LEU A 102 -8.36 -15.86 -16.01
N LYS A 103 -8.72 -17.03 -16.59
CA LYS A 103 -9.82 -17.88 -16.09
C LYS A 103 -9.57 -18.38 -14.66
N GLY A 104 -8.31 -18.74 -14.36
CA GLY A 104 -7.89 -19.12 -13.00
C GLY A 104 -8.03 -17.96 -12.02
N LEU A 105 -7.62 -16.77 -12.44
CA LEU A 105 -7.74 -15.55 -11.64
C LEU A 105 -9.20 -15.19 -11.35
N LEU A 106 -10.10 -15.32 -12.35
CA LEU A 106 -11.54 -15.10 -12.16
C LEU A 106 -12.11 -16.04 -11.08
N LYS A 107 -11.77 -17.34 -11.14
CA LYS A 107 -12.22 -18.32 -10.13
C LYS A 107 -11.68 -17.96 -8.73
N ASN A 108 -10.41 -17.56 -8.61
CA ASN A 108 -9.84 -17.13 -7.34
C ASN A 108 -10.56 -15.89 -6.80
N ALA A 109 -10.79 -14.90 -7.64
CA ALA A 109 -11.49 -13.68 -7.27
C ALA A 109 -12.91 -13.95 -6.77
N GLN A 110 -13.67 -14.81 -7.47
CA GLN A 110 -15.01 -15.25 -7.06
C GLN A 110 -14.99 -15.98 -5.71
N ALA A 111 -14.03 -16.89 -5.52
CA ALA A 111 -13.85 -17.59 -4.24
C ALA A 111 -13.48 -16.64 -3.09
N ALA A 112 -12.81 -15.52 -3.40
CA ALA A 112 -12.50 -14.45 -2.46
C ALA A 112 -13.66 -13.46 -2.24
N GLY A 113 -14.82 -13.64 -2.91
CA GLY A 113 -16.00 -12.77 -2.78
C GLY A 113 -16.04 -11.58 -3.75
N VAL A 114 -15.11 -11.48 -4.70
CA VAL A 114 -15.12 -10.45 -5.75
C VAL A 114 -15.96 -10.94 -6.93
N ASN A 115 -17.25 -10.57 -6.94
CA ASN A 115 -18.23 -11.14 -7.89
C ASN A 115 -18.62 -10.20 -9.05
N ASN A 116 -18.09 -8.98 -9.08
CA ASN A 116 -18.41 -7.95 -10.06
C ASN A 116 -17.34 -7.83 -11.16
N LEU A 117 -16.86 -8.96 -11.66
CA LEU A 117 -15.90 -9.02 -12.77
C LEU A 117 -16.59 -9.49 -14.02
N ASP A 118 -16.42 -8.75 -15.12
CA ASP A 118 -16.98 -9.09 -16.42
C ASP A 118 -15.91 -9.68 -17.34
N TRP A 119 -16.21 -10.82 -17.98
CA TRP A 119 -15.35 -11.40 -19.01
C TRP A 119 -15.61 -10.73 -20.35
N LEU A 120 -14.55 -10.21 -20.98
CA LEU A 120 -14.59 -9.55 -22.28
C LEU A 120 -13.74 -10.32 -23.30
N GLY A 121 -14.29 -10.61 -24.48
CA GLY A 121 -13.54 -11.08 -25.64
C GLY A 121 -12.86 -9.92 -26.38
N ALA A 122 -11.97 -10.23 -27.32
CA ALA A 122 -11.14 -9.26 -28.04
C ALA A 122 -11.93 -8.08 -28.63
N GLN A 123 -13.05 -8.33 -29.30
CA GLN A 123 -13.88 -7.29 -29.92
C GLN A 123 -14.48 -6.32 -28.88
N ALA A 124 -14.89 -6.83 -27.71
CA ALA A 124 -15.42 -5.99 -26.65
C ALA A 124 -14.32 -5.13 -26.02
N VAL A 125 -13.10 -5.68 -25.87
CA VAL A 125 -11.94 -4.92 -25.37
C VAL A 125 -11.55 -3.84 -26.37
N GLU A 126 -11.49 -4.14 -27.67
CA GLU A 126 -11.19 -3.16 -28.72
C GLU A 126 -12.20 -2.00 -28.72
N GLY A 127 -13.49 -2.30 -28.46
CA GLY A 127 -14.52 -1.27 -28.35
C GLY A 127 -14.33 -0.33 -27.16
N LEU A 128 -13.76 -0.80 -26.06
CA LEU A 128 -13.46 0.00 -24.86
C LEU A 128 -12.11 0.71 -24.95
N GLU A 129 -11.09 0.00 -25.42
CA GLU A 129 -9.68 0.45 -25.46
C GLU A 129 -9.07 0.10 -26.83
N PRO A 130 -9.33 0.92 -27.87
CA PRO A 130 -8.90 0.61 -29.26
C PRO A 130 -7.38 0.51 -29.45
N SER A 131 -6.61 0.98 -28.51
CA SER A 131 -5.14 0.92 -28.53
C SER A 131 -4.58 -0.43 -28.08
N LEU A 132 -5.41 -1.30 -27.50
CA LEU A 132 -4.99 -2.62 -27.02
C LEU A 132 -5.03 -3.67 -28.13
N SER A 133 -4.08 -4.62 -28.06
CA SER A 133 -4.03 -5.82 -28.88
C SER A 133 -4.00 -7.04 -27.96
N VAL A 134 -5.19 -7.58 -27.64
CA VAL A 134 -5.35 -8.65 -26.65
C VAL A 134 -6.46 -9.64 -27.08
N GLN A 135 -6.45 -10.85 -26.55
CA GLN A 135 -7.46 -11.88 -26.85
C GLN A 135 -8.67 -11.81 -25.92
N ALA A 136 -8.44 -11.49 -24.65
CA ALA A 136 -9.49 -11.41 -23.65
C ALA A 136 -9.08 -10.46 -22.51
N ALA A 137 -10.06 -10.03 -21.73
CA ALA A 137 -9.82 -9.30 -20.49
C ALA A 137 -10.88 -9.63 -19.43
N LEU A 138 -10.52 -9.36 -18.16
CA LEU A 138 -11.48 -9.18 -17.06
C LEU A 138 -11.62 -7.70 -16.79
N LEU A 139 -12.83 -7.17 -16.91
CA LEU A 139 -13.16 -5.82 -16.46
C LEU A 139 -13.50 -5.87 -14.98
N SER A 140 -12.80 -5.04 -14.20
CA SER A 140 -13.08 -4.78 -12.79
C SER A 140 -13.62 -3.36 -12.63
N PRO A 141 -14.94 -3.15 -12.60
CA PRO A 141 -15.52 -1.82 -12.57
C PRO A 141 -15.33 -1.11 -11.23
N SER A 142 -15.11 -1.85 -10.14
CA SER A 142 -14.89 -1.29 -8.81
C SER A 142 -13.46 -0.83 -8.52
N THR A 143 -12.53 -1.06 -9.45
CA THR A 143 -11.16 -0.53 -9.36
C THR A 143 -11.15 0.96 -9.72
N GLY A 144 -10.33 1.73 -9.03
CA GLY A 144 -10.18 3.16 -9.32
C GLY A 144 -8.82 3.70 -8.93
N ILE A 145 -8.73 5.02 -8.89
CA ILE A 145 -7.56 5.77 -8.44
C ILE A 145 -7.96 6.84 -7.43
N VAL A 146 -7.04 7.16 -6.55
CA VAL A 146 -7.16 8.24 -5.55
C VAL A 146 -5.90 9.10 -5.62
N ASP A 147 -5.99 10.36 -5.21
CA ASP A 147 -4.84 11.20 -4.94
C ASP A 147 -4.24 10.83 -3.57
N PRO A 148 -3.06 10.17 -3.52
CA PRO A 148 -2.50 9.72 -2.24
C PRO A 148 -2.07 10.88 -1.34
N ALA A 149 -1.60 12.00 -1.91
CA ALA A 149 -1.16 13.15 -1.14
C ALA A 149 -2.35 13.86 -0.47
N GLN A 150 -3.44 14.04 -1.21
CA GLN A 150 -4.67 14.61 -0.65
C GLN A 150 -5.33 13.67 0.36
N PHE A 151 -5.21 12.34 0.18
CA PHE A 151 -5.70 11.37 1.16
C PHE A 151 -4.91 11.47 2.48
N VAL A 152 -3.57 11.48 2.43
CA VAL A 152 -2.71 11.68 3.61
C VAL A 152 -3.04 13.00 4.31
N ALA A 153 -3.16 14.09 3.56
CA ALA A 153 -3.49 15.41 4.13
C ALA A 153 -4.89 15.43 4.77
N ALA A 154 -5.86 14.71 4.20
CA ALA A 154 -7.20 14.60 4.79
C ALA A 154 -7.18 13.80 6.11
N LEU A 155 -6.39 12.72 6.17
CA LEU A 155 -6.20 11.92 7.38
C LEU A 155 -5.53 12.74 8.50
N GLU A 156 -4.48 13.49 8.18
CA GLU A 156 -3.81 14.35 9.15
C GLU A 156 -4.75 15.41 9.72
N ARG A 157 -5.52 16.09 8.85
CA ARG A 157 -6.56 17.06 9.29
C ARG A 157 -7.62 16.38 10.16
N GLY A 158 -8.08 15.18 9.77
CA GLY A 158 -9.06 14.43 10.52
C GLY A 158 -8.55 14.01 11.91
N LEU A 159 -7.30 13.57 12.00
CA LEU A 159 -6.65 13.27 13.28
C LEU A 159 -6.58 14.51 14.18
N CYS A 160 -6.12 15.65 13.66
CA CYS A 160 -6.06 16.91 14.42
C CYS A 160 -7.46 17.37 14.88
N ALA A 161 -8.48 17.23 14.02
CA ALA A 161 -9.86 17.57 14.38
C ALA A 161 -10.44 16.66 15.49
N ALA A 162 -9.97 15.40 15.57
CA ALA A 162 -10.29 14.46 16.62
C ALA A 162 -9.45 14.64 17.92
N GLY A 163 -8.58 15.68 17.97
CA GLY A 163 -7.74 15.99 19.12
C GLY A 163 -6.40 15.25 19.16
N GLY A 164 -6.05 14.49 18.12
CA GLY A 164 -4.75 13.84 18.03
C GLY A 164 -3.65 14.79 17.51
N HIS A 165 -2.39 14.44 17.75
CA HIS A 165 -1.23 15.26 17.42
C HIS A 165 -0.17 14.49 16.63
N VAL A 166 0.53 15.17 15.71
CA VAL A 166 1.70 14.62 14.99
C VAL A 166 2.95 15.38 15.37
N ALA A 167 3.96 14.68 15.89
CA ALA A 167 5.28 15.20 16.17
C ALA A 167 6.23 14.77 15.05
N PHE A 168 6.66 15.72 14.22
CA PHE A 168 7.62 15.51 13.14
C PHE A 168 9.06 15.64 13.64
N GLY A 169 10.04 15.01 12.96
CA GLY A 169 11.45 14.99 13.36
C GLY A 169 11.69 14.09 14.59
N SER A 170 10.73 13.24 14.96
CA SER A 170 10.75 12.46 16.20
C SER A 170 11.05 10.99 15.89
N GLU A 171 12.32 10.65 15.75
CA GLU A 171 12.78 9.27 15.50
C GLU A 171 12.88 8.50 16.83
N VAL A 172 12.18 7.35 16.90
CA VAL A 172 12.24 6.46 18.08
C VAL A 172 13.59 5.76 18.14
N ARG A 173 14.28 5.87 19.30
CA ARG A 173 15.57 5.27 19.57
C ARG A 173 15.51 4.02 20.42
N ALA A 174 14.68 4.02 21.48
CA ALA A 174 14.50 2.87 22.34
C ALA A 174 13.09 2.84 22.92
N ILE A 175 12.60 1.64 23.18
CA ILE A 175 11.31 1.37 23.79
C ILE A 175 11.53 0.38 24.92
N GLN A 176 11.27 0.81 26.15
CA GLN A 176 11.37 -0.03 27.33
C GLN A 176 9.97 -0.44 27.79
N PRO A 177 9.56 -1.70 27.61
CA PRO A 177 8.33 -2.21 28.19
C PRO A 177 8.36 -2.14 29.72
N THR A 178 7.20 -1.81 30.30
CA THR A 178 6.97 -1.79 31.76
C THR A 178 5.76 -2.61 32.10
N GLY A 179 5.43 -2.77 33.37
CA GLY A 179 4.19 -3.48 33.79
C GLY A 179 2.89 -2.80 33.40
N SER A 180 2.92 -1.53 32.95
CA SER A 180 1.71 -0.73 32.66
C SER A 180 1.76 0.02 31.32
N GLY A 181 2.80 -0.19 30.50
CA GLY A 181 2.99 0.49 29.23
C GLY A 181 4.45 0.51 28.80
N PHE A 182 4.89 1.57 28.14
CA PHE A 182 6.21 1.69 27.53
C PHE A 182 6.84 3.04 27.86
N ILE A 183 8.15 3.06 28.12
CA ILE A 183 8.95 4.29 28.12
C ILE A 183 9.62 4.38 26.75
N VAL A 184 9.33 5.43 26.01
CA VAL A 184 9.85 5.68 24.65
C VAL A 184 10.82 6.84 24.72
N SER A 185 12.01 6.66 24.10
CA SER A 185 13.02 7.71 23.93
C SER A 185 13.26 7.99 22.46
N PHE A 186 13.61 9.25 22.15
CA PHE A 186 13.81 9.77 20.81
C PHE A 186 15.26 10.12 20.53
N ALA A 187 15.66 10.19 19.24
CA ALA A 187 17.05 10.35 18.85
C ALA A 187 17.59 11.79 19.09
N GLU A 188 16.76 12.81 18.88
CA GLU A 188 17.20 14.21 18.91
C GLU A 188 17.13 14.84 20.32
N ASP A 189 16.35 14.30 21.23
CA ASP A 189 16.14 14.85 22.57
C ASP A 189 16.97 14.08 23.59
N ALA A 190 18.16 14.60 23.91
CA ALA A 190 19.08 14.01 24.88
C ALA A 190 18.46 13.93 26.28
N GLY A 191 17.65 12.91 26.55
CA GLY A 191 17.08 12.61 27.86
C GLY A 191 15.56 12.80 27.98
N GLU A 192 14.87 13.29 26.98
CA GLU A 192 13.41 13.33 27.00
C GLU A 192 12.82 11.94 26.72
N THR A 193 11.90 11.54 27.58
CA THR A 193 11.20 10.26 27.50
C THR A 193 9.70 10.47 27.66
N LEU A 194 8.94 9.70 26.91
CA LEU A 194 7.48 9.69 26.96
C LEU A 194 7.01 8.35 27.54
N PHE A 195 6.11 8.39 28.52
CA PHE A 195 5.40 7.18 28.95
C PHE A 195 4.13 7.03 28.13
N VAL A 196 3.91 5.83 27.54
CA VAL A 196 2.72 5.51 26.75
C VAL A 196 2.10 4.20 27.23
N LYS A 197 0.78 4.13 27.29
CA LYS A 197 0.07 2.91 27.71
C LYS A 197 -0.06 1.91 26.55
N LYS A 198 -0.27 2.40 25.33
CA LYS A 198 -0.47 1.64 24.11
C LYS A 198 0.49 2.11 23.03
N LEU A 199 1.03 1.19 22.24
CA LEU A 199 2.03 1.47 21.21
C LEU A 199 1.68 0.75 19.90
N VAL A 200 1.60 1.49 18.79
CA VAL A 200 1.36 0.91 17.46
C VAL A 200 2.52 1.26 16.52
N ASN A 201 3.21 0.24 16.04
CA ASN A 201 4.31 0.38 15.10
C ASN A 201 3.79 0.34 13.65
N CYS A 202 3.69 1.51 13.01
CA CYS A 202 3.29 1.72 11.62
C CYS A 202 4.44 2.28 10.77
N ALA A 203 5.70 2.01 11.12
CA ALA A 203 6.89 2.65 10.55
C ALA A 203 7.27 2.16 9.13
N GLY A 204 6.44 1.35 8.45
CA GLY A 204 6.67 0.94 7.06
C GLY A 204 7.99 0.21 6.86
N LEU A 205 8.92 0.77 6.06
CA LEU A 205 10.28 0.21 5.88
C LEU A 205 11.09 0.18 7.18
N GLY A 206 10.79 1.05 8.14
CA GLY A 206 11.43 1.10 9.46
C GLY A 206 10.79 0.21 10.51
N ALA A 207 9.73 -0.56 10.20
CA ALA A 207 8.97 -1.29 11.21
C ALA A 207 9.81 -2.34 11.97
N GLN A 208 10.71 -3.04 11.27
CA GLN A 208 11.62 -4.00 11.88
C GLN A 208 12.66 -3.32 12.77
N THR A 209 13.16 -2.16 12.36
CA THR A 209 14.09 -1.33 13.16
C THR A 209 13.43 -0.90 14.46
N VAL A 210 12.21 -0.35 14.38
CA VAL A 210 11.42 0.05 15.55
C VAL A 210 11.17 -1.14 16.49
N ALA A 211 10.74 -2.29 15.94
CA ALA A 211 10.53 -3.49 16.75
C ALA A 211 11.84 -3.97 17.43
N SER A 212 12.99 -3.82 16.77
CA SER A 212 14.31 -4.15 17.34
C SER A 212 14.75 -3.18 18.44
N CYS A 213 14.17 -1.97 18.52
CA CYS A 213 14.39 -1.01 19.59
C CYS A 213 13.61 -1.34 20.87
N ILE A 214 12.72 -2.34 20.84
CA ILE A 214 11.94 -2.77 22.02
C ILE A 214 12.82 -3.71 22.87
N VAL A 215 13.17 -3.25 24.07
CA VAL A 215 14.01 -4.00 24.98
C VAL A 215 13.34 -5.32 25.38
N GLY A 216 14.05 -6.43 25.18
CA GLY A 216 13.54 -7.77 25.49
C GLY A 216 12.55 -8.36 24.47
N PHE A 217 12.26 -7.66 23.36
CA PHE A 217 11.41 -8.22 22.31
C PHE A 217 12.12 -9.33 21.57
N ALA A 218 11.51 -10.51 21.53
CA ALA A 218 12.14 -11.68 20.94
C ALA A 218 12.25 -11.56 19.41
N LYS A 219 13.44 -11.83 18.87
CA LYS A 219 13.73 -11.68 17.42
C LYS A 219 12.84 -12.53 16.52
N GLU A 220 12.30 -13.63 17.02
CA GLU A 220 11.40 -14.53 16.28
C GLU A 220 10.08 -13.86 15.88
N TYR A 221 9.68 -12.80 16.59
CA TYR A 221 8.49 -12.01 16.25
C TYR A 221 8.78 -10.87 15.26
N ILE A 222 10.05 -10.66 14.88
CA ILE A 222 10.46 -9.66 13.90
C ILE A 222 10.71 -10.35 12.56
N PRO A 223 9.77 -10.36 11.63
CA PRO A 223 9.97 -10.98 10.33
C PRO A 223 11.05 -10.22 9.54
N PRO A 224 11.93 -10.91 8.79
CA PRO A 224 12.95 -10.22 8.01
C PRO A 224 12.32 -9.30 6.97
N LEU A 225 12.82 -8.06 6.93
CA LEU A 225 12.46 -7.09 5.88
C LEU A 225 13.12 -7.49 4.56
N ARG A 226 12.33 -7.49 3.51
CA ARG A 226 12.79 -7.62 2.14
C ARG A 226 12.36 -6.37 1.37
N MET A 227 13.31 -5.54 0.99
CA MET A 227 13.03 -4.35 0.19
C MET A 227 12.94 -4.73 -1.29
N VAL A 228 11.81 -4.39 -1.92
CA VAL A 228 11.59 -4.65 -3.35
C VAL A 228 11.32 -3.33 -4.06
N ARG A 229 12.29 -2.89 -4.82
CA ARG A 229 12.24 -1.67 -5.62
C ARG A 229 11.37 -1.87 -6.86
N GLY A 230 10.65 -0.83 -7.25
CA GLY A 230 9.85 -0.80 -8.46
C GLY A 230 9.97 0.55 -9.16
N HIS A 231 10.33 0.50 -10.44
CA HIS A 231 10.50 1.67 -11.30
C HIS A 231 9.20 2.00 -12.01
N TYR A 232 9.00 3.29 -12.28
CA TYR A 232 7.90 3.79 -13.09
C TYR A 232 8.42 4.67 -14.21
N PHE A 233 7.74 4.59 -15.36
CA PHE A 233 7.98 5.43 -16.53
C PHE A 233 6.69 6.12 -16.94
N SER A 234 6.74 7.41 -17.16
CA SER A 234 5.62 8.20 -17.69
C SER A 234 5.56 8.16 -19.20
N LEU A 235 4.35 8.08 -19.75
CA LEU A 235 4.11 8.16 -21.20
C LEU A 235 3.97 9.62 -21.63
N ALA A 236 4.82 10.05 -22.58
CA ALA A 236 4.71 11.37 -23.14
C ALA A 236 3.49 11.52 -24.09
N GLY A 237 2.84 12.68 -24.04
CA GLY A 237 1.73 13.06 -24.91
C GLY A 237 0.36 12.52 -24.44
N LYS A 238 -0.61 12.48 -25.37
CA LYS A 238 -2.00 12.12 -25.05
C LYS A 238 -2.09 10.68 -24.58
N THR A 239 -2.85 10.44 -23.50
CA THR A 239 -3.14 9.10 -22.99
C THR A 239 -3.92 8.26 -24.02
N PRO A 240 -3.51 7.00 -24.25
CA PRO A 240 -4.25 6.08 -25.10
C PRO A 240 -5.34 5.31 -24.37
N PHE A 241 -5.44 5.41 -23.04
CA PHE A 241 -6.30 4.58 -22.19
C PHE A 241 -7.31 5.41 -21.38
N THR A 242 -8.44 4.80 -21.11
CA THR A 242 -9.48 5.30 -20.20
C THR A 242 -9.58 4.46 -18.93
N HIS A 243 -9.14 3.20 -18.99
CA HIS A 243 -9.07 2.26 -17.87
C HIS A 243 -7.61 2.01 -17.45
N LEU A 244 -7.42 1.45 -16.26
CA LEU A 244 -6.14 0.87 -15.87
C LEU A 244 -5.93 -0.44 -16.64
N ILE A 245 -4.74 -0.66 -17.20
CA ILE A 245 -4.44 -1.87 -17.98
C ILE A 245 -3.39 -2.70 -17.25
N TYR A 246 -3.76 -3.90 -16.84
CA TYR A 246 -2.88 -4.82 -16.13
C TYR A 246 -2.76 -6.12 -16.93
N PRO A 247 -1.56 -6.48 -17.42
CA PRO A 247 -1.38 -7.82 -17.97
C PRO A 247 -1.62 -8.88 -16.89
N VAL A 248 -2.04 -10.06 -17.29
CA VAL A 248 -2.11 -11.21 -16.38
C VAL A 248 -0.77 -11.40 -15.69
N PRO A 249 -0.74 -11.66 -14.36
CA PRO A 249 0.51 -11.85 -13.64
C PRO A 249 1.37 -12.93 -14.31
N ALA A 250 2.57 -12.55 -14.74
CA ALA A 250 3.57 -13.50 -15.23
C ALA A 250 4.18 -14.27 -14.04
N ILE A 251 4.74 -15.45 -14.30
CA ILE A 251 5.50 -16.20 -13.29
C ILE A 251 6.69 -15.33 -12.87
N GLY A 252 6.69 -14.91 -11.59
CA GLY A 252 7.72 -14.05 -11.02
C GLY A 252 7.44 -12.54 -10.99
N GLY A 253 6.24 -12.07 -11.42
CA GLY A 253 5.89 -10.65 -11.33
C GLY A 253 4.46 -10.33 -11.74
N LEU A 254 4.00 -9.12 -11.41
CA LEU A 254 2.68 -8.61 -11.80
C LEU A 254 2.63 -8.05 -13.22
N GLY A 255 3.74 -8.14 -13.97
CA GLY A 255 3.91 -7.48 -15.26
C GLY A 255 4.01 -5.96 -15.14
N VAL A 256 4.20 -5.27 -16.26
CA VAL A 256 4.24 -3.80 -16.32
C VAL A 256 2.82 -3.28 -16.52
N HIS A 257 2.26 -2.67 -15.49
CA HIS A 257 0.91 -2.11 -15.51
C HIS A 257 0.91 -0.74 -16.21
N ALA A 258 -0.21 -0.38 -16.84
CA ALA A 258 -0.51 1.01 -17.19
C ALA A 258 -1.52 1.56 -16.16
N THR A 259 -1.10 2.58 -15.42
CA THR A 259 -1.95 3.28 -14.44
C THR A 259 -2.17 4.72 -14.89
N LEU A 260 -3.37 5.23 -14.62
CA LEU A 260 -3.69 6.64 -14.82
C LEU A 260 -3.50 7.37 -13.51
N ASP A 261 -2.96 8.58 -13.55
CA ASP A 261 -3.03 9.49 -12.41
C ASP A 261 -4.28 10.39 -12.48
N MET A 262 -4.43 11.27 -11.50
CA MET A 262 -5.57 12.19 -11.43
C MET A 262 -5.61 13.21 -12.57
N THR A 263 -4.47 13.47 -13.23
CA THR A 263 -4.38 14.35 -14.42
C THR A 263 -4.66 13.60 -15.72
N GLY A 264 -4.72 12.28 -15.70
CA GLY A 264 -4.89 11.41 -16.87
C GLY A 264 -3.56 11.01 -17.51
N THR A 265 -2.40 11.31 -16.90
CA THR A 265 -1.11 10.83 -17.36
C THR A 265 -0.99 9.33 -17.13
N VAL A 266 -0.49 8.60 -18.14
CA VAL A 266 -0.21 7.17 -18.00
C VAL A 266 1.17 6.95 -17.43
N ARG A 267 1.24 6.12 -16.39
CA ARG A 267 2.49 5.57 -15.84
C ARG A 267 2.54 4.08 -16.07
N PHE A 268 3.68 3.60 -16.53
CA PHE A 268 3.96 2.19 -16.67
C PHE A 268 4.85 1.71 -15.52
N GLY A 269 4.46 0.60 -14.91
CA GLY A 269 5.18 0.04 -13.77
C GLY A 269 4.24 -0.49 -12.68
N PRO A 270 4.80 -0.95 -11.59
CA PRO A 270 6.24 -1.09 -11.37
C PRO A 270 6.81 -2.42 -11.90
N ASP A 271 8.10 -2.48 -12.06
CA ASP A 271 8.85 -3.72 -12.13
C ASP A 271 9.15 -4.29 -10.73
N VAL A 272 10.00 -5.31 -10.65
CA VAL A 272 10.35 -6.00 -9.39
C VAL A 272 11.87 -6.16 -9.33
N GLU A 273 12.50 -5.49 -8.37
CA GLU A 273 13.93 -5.56 -8.11
C GLU A 273 14.22 -5.65 -6.62
N PRO A 274 14.76 -6.79 -6.11
CA PRO A 274 15.25 -6.87 -4.75
C PRO A 274 16.44 -5.92 -4.54
N VAL A 275 16.45 -5.20 -3.40
CA VAL A 275 17.55 -4.30 -3.03
C VAL A 275 17.87 -4.45 -1.54
N ASP A 276 19.12 -4.17 -1.16
CA ASP A 276 19.59 -4.30 0.23
C ASP A 276 19.54 -2.97 0.99
N ARG A 277 19.27 -1.87 0.30
CA ARG A 277 19.16 -0.52 0.88
C ARG A 277 18.11 0.30 0.17
N GLU A 278 17.64 1.34 0.83
CA GLU A 278 16.76 2.33 0.22
C GLU A 278 17.53 3.13 -0.85
N ASP A 279 17.12 2.96 -2.10
CA ASP A 279 17.64 3.69 -3.25
C ASP A 279 16.48 4.04 -4.17
N TYR A 280 16.20 5.33 -4.28
CA TYR A 280 15.10 5.89 -5.05
C TYR A 280 15.55 6.50 -6.38
N CYS A 281 16.80 6.25 -6.81
CA CYS A 281 17.28 6.73 -8.10
C CYS A 281 16.64 5.94 -9.24
N PRO A 282 15.99 6.60 -10.22
CA PRO A 282 15.51 5.93 -11.43
C PRO A 282 16.66 5.33 -12.23
N ASP A 283 16.39 4.19 -12.89
CA ASP A 283 17.33 3.51 -13.79
C ASP A 283 16.79 3.50 -15.23
N ASP A 284 17.33 4.36 -16.09
CA ASP A 284 16.97 4.49 -17.51
C ASP A 284 17.27 3.22 -18.31
N GLY A 285 18.25 2.42 -17.87
CA GLY A 285 18.63 1.16 -18.50
C GLY A 285 17.51 0.12 -18.54
N ARG A 286 16.46 0.30 -17.74
CA ARG A 286 15.28 -0.58 -17.71
C ARG A 286 14.25 -0.29 -18.80
N MET A 287 14.32 0.86 -19.47
CA MET A 287 13.35 1.29 -20.47
C MET A 287 13.15 0.27 -21.61
N PRO A 288 14.20 -0.38 -22.19
CA PRO A 288 13.98 -1.40 -23.21
C PRO A 288 13.13 -2.58 -22.75
N ALA A 289 13.34 -3.06 -21.52
CA ALA A 289 12.56 -4.15 -20.95
C ALA A 289 11.09 -3.73 -20.71
N PHE A 290 10.87 -2.50 -20.26
CA PHE A 290 9.51 -1.93 -20.12
C PHE A 290 8.82 -1.85 -21.48
N LYS A 291 9.45 -1.28 -22.51
CA LYS A 291 8.88 -1.22 -23.87
C LYS A 291 8.55 -2.60 -24.41
N ALA A 292 9.41 -3.58 -24.21
CA ALA A 292 9.16 -4.97 -24.63
C ALA A 292 7.97 -5.58 -23.91
N ALA A 293 7.82 -5.38 -22.61
CA ALA A 293 6.68 -5.87 -21.84
C ALA A 293 5.36 -5.18 -22.24
N ILE A 294 5.38 -3.87 -22.43
CA ILE A 294 4.22 -3.06 -22.79
C ILE A 294 3.76 -3.39 -24.22
N SER A 295 4.68 -3.60 -25.17
CA SER A 295 4.35 -3.86 -26.57
C SER A 295 3.49 -5.12 -26.78
N ARG A 296 3.49 -6.03 -25.82
CA ARG A 296 2.65 -7.24 -25.87
C ARG A 296 1.15 -6.93 -25.87
N TYR A 297 0.72 -5.93 -25.12
CA TYR A 297 -0.69 -5.51 -25.04
C TYR A 297 -0.95 -4.15 -25.69
N PHE A 298 0.06 -3.30 -25.82
CA PHE A 298 0.00 -1.99 -26.46
C PHE A 298 1.11 -1.83 -27.50
N PRO A 299 0.95 -2.32 -28.75
CA PRO A 299 1.97 -2.23 -29.79
C PRO A 299 2.38 -0.80 -30.14
N GLY A 300 1.46 0.17 -30.02
CA GLY A 300 1.72 1.59 -30.27
C GLY A 300 2.82 2.22 -29.39
N ILE A 301 3.29 1.53 -28.34
CA ILE A 301 4.40 2.01 -27.50
C ILE A 301 5.71 2.18 -28.28
N ALA A 302 5.89 1.46 -29.40
CA ALA A 302 7.08 1.56 -30.22
C ALA A 302 7.37 2.99 -30.71
N GLU A 303 6.31 3.74 -31.02
CA GLU A 303 6.37 5.11 -31.54
C GLU A 303 6.24 6.17 -30.42
N ARG A 304 6.18 5.75 -29.16
CA ARG A 304 5.97 6.64 -28.03
C ARG A 304 7.24 6.80 -27.18
N THR A 305 7.35 7.95 -26.57
CA THR A 305 8.44 8.26 -25.64
C THR A 305 8.01 7.92 -24.22
N LEU A 306 8.86 7.15 -23.54
CA LEU A 306 8.82 6.94 -22.10
C LEU A 306 9.89 7.81 -21.45
N THR A 307 9.56 8.40 -20.31
CA THR A 307 10.51 9.12 -19.45
C THR A 307 10.52 8.49 -18.07
N PRO A 308 11.69 8.30 -17.45
CA PRO A 308 11.74 7.88 -16.06
C PRO A 308 10.89 8.78 -15.18
N ASP A 309 10.16 8.19 -14.26
CA ASP A 309 9.34 8.91 -13.30
C ASP A 309 9.92 8.68 -11.89
N TYR A 310 9.16 8.11 -10.98
CA TYR A 310 9.63 7.82 -9.64
C TYR A 310 9.94 6.33 -9.42
N VAL A 311 10.55 6.07 -8.28
CA VAL A 311 10.84 4.74 -7.78
C VAL A 311 10.16 4.55 -6.43
N GLY A 312 9.50 3.42 -6.23
CA GLY A 312 8.94 3.00 -4.95
C GLY A 312 9.68 1.80 -4.37
N ILE A 313 9.68 1.65 -3.05
CA ILE A 313 10.24 0.47 -2.37
C ILE A 313 9.13 -0.16 -1.52
N ARG A 314 8.89 -1.46 -1.74
CA ARG A 314 7.88 -2.23 -1.01
C ARG A 314 8.53 -2.89 0.20
N PRO A 315 7.95 -2.74 1.41
CA PRO A 315 8.42 -3.43 2.63
C PRO A 315 7.84 -4.86 2.67
N GLN A 316 8.37 -5.77 1.87
CA GLN A 316 7.91 -7.16 1.88
C GLN A 316 8.44 -7.95 3.07
N VAL A 317 7.65 -8.93 3.51
CA VAL A 317 8.04 -9.99 4.46
C VAL A 317 7.80 -11.34 3.78
N GLY A 318 8.58 -12.37 4.17
CA GLY A 318 8.46 -13.70 3.57
C GLY A 318 9.30 -13.89 2.28
N GLU A 319 8.92 -14.83 1.41
CA GLU A 319 9.72 -15.23 0.25
C GLU A 319 9.40 -14.40 -0.99
N LEU A 320 10.43 -14.10 -1.78
CA LEU A 320 10.28 -13.40 -3.06
C LEU A 320 9.54 -14.29 -4.07
N GLY A 321 8.52 -13.71 -4.73
CA GLY A 321 7.71 -14.43 -5.72
C GLY A 321 6.61 -15.32 -5.14
N ALA A 322 6.57 -15.50 -3.80
CA ALA A 322 5.45 -16.12 -3.12
C ALA A 322 4.37 -15.10 -2.75
N PHE A 323 3.17 -15.58 -2.43
CA PHE A 323 2.16 -14.74 -1.80
C PHE A 323 2.59 -14.47 -0.34
N ASN A 324 2.74 -13.20 -0.02
CA ASN A 324 3.06 -12.74 1.34
C ASN A 324 1.90 -11.87 1.83
N ASP A 325 1.25 -12.29 2.91
CA ASP A 325 0.15 -11.55 3.52
C ASP A 325 0.66 -10.38 4.36
N PHE A 326 -0.24 -9.49 4.81
CA PHE A 326 0.06 -8.53 5.86
C PHE A 326 0.39 -9.26 7.16
N ARG A 327 1.40 -8.79 7.86
CA ARG A 327 1.77 -9.30 9.18
C ARG A 327 1.43 -8.25 10.23
N ILE A 328 0.30 -8.43 10.92
CA ILE A 328 -0.15 -7.59 12.02
C ILE A 328 -0.10 -8.46 13.28
N SER A 329 0.82 -8.12 14.18
CA SER A 329 1.17 -8.92 15.34
C SER A 329 0.81 -8.17 16.63
N SER A 330 0.11 -8.83 17.54
CA SER A 330 -0.40 -8.27 18.79
C SER A 330 0.00 -9.10 20.01
N GLU A 331 -0.48 -8.75 21.19
CA GLU A 331 -0.27 -9.49 22.45
C GLU A 331 -0.48 -10.99 22.30
N ALA A 332 -1.49 -11.40 21.53
CA ALA A 332 -1.79 -12.82 21.32
C ALA A 332 -0.62 -13.61 20.69
N GLU A 333 0.27 -12.95 19.95
CA GLU A 333 1.45 -13.59 19.35
C GLU A 333 2.70 -13.43 20.20
N HIS A 334 2.98 -12.22 20.70
CA HIS A 334 4.26 -11.89 21.34
C HIS A 334 4.18 -11.66 22.85
N GLY A 335 2.98 -11.72 23.46
CA GLY A 335 2.77 -11.64 24.91
C GLY A 335 2.97 -10.25 25.54
N ILE A 336 3.18 -9.18 24.75
CA ILE A 336 3.36 -7.82 25.26
C ILE A 336 2.06 -7.05 25.13
N LYS A 337 1.42 -6.77 26.27
CA LYS A 337 0.16 -6.05 26.32
C LYS A 337 0.28 -4.63 25.79
N GLY A 338 -0.71 -4.20 25.00
CA GLY A 338 -0.79 -2.85 24.46
C GLY A 338 0.18 -2.55 23.30
N LEU A 339 0.88 -3.58 22.76
CA LEU A 339 1.75 -3.45 21.59
C LEU A 339 1.08 -4.07 20.36
N VAL A 340 1.06 -3.33 19.25
CA VAL A 340 0.73 -3.86 17.92
C VAL A 340 1.82 -3.48 16.93
N ASN A 341 2.38 -4.45 16.20
CA ASN A 341 3.35 -4.24 15.15
C ASN A 341 2.75 -4.55 13.79
N LEU A 342 2.96 -3.66 12.80
CA LEU A 342 2.54 -3.86 11.41
C LEU A 342 3.77 -4.02 10.53
N PHE A 343 3.96 -5.22 9.98
CA PHE A 343 5.04 -5.54 9.05
C PHE A 343 4.49 -5.92 7.68
N GLY A 344 5.25 -5.66 6.62
CA GLY A 344 4.88 -6.08 5.28
C GLY A 344 3.65 -5.38 4.71
N ILE A 345 3.32 -4.17 5.17
CA ILE A 345 2.19 -3.42 4.64
C ILE A 345 2.62 -2.73 3.33
N GLU A 346 2.59 -3.52 2.27
CA GLU A 346 2.77 -3.10 0.87
C GLU A 346 1.41 -3.02 0.14
N SER A 347 1.35 -3.15 -1.20
CA SER A 347 0.08 -3.28 -1.90
C SER A 347 -0.70 -4.52 -1.41
N PRO A 348 -1.98 -4.34 -1.07
CA PRO A 348 -2.89 -3.19 -1.28
C PRO A 348 -3.03 -2.25 -0.07
N GLY A 349 -1.97 -1.97 0.70
CA GLY A 349 -2.01 -1.21 1.95
C GLY A 349 -2.76 0.13 1.86
N LEU A 350 -2.54 0.90 0.79
CA LEU A 350 -3.26 2.17 0.57
C LEU A 350 -4.78 1.95 0.54
N THR A 351 -5.25 1.01 -0.27
CA THR A 351 -6.67 0.66 -0.35
C THR A 351 -7.22 0.15 0.97
N SER A 352 -6.41 -0.66 1.67
CA SER A 352 -6.80 -1.34 2.91
C SER A 352 -6.69 -0.46 4.15
N ALA A 353 -6.13 0.75 4.05
CA ALA A 353 -5.69 1.54 5.19
C ALA A 353 -6.77 1.73 6.27
N LEU A 354 -7.98 2.12 5.86
CA LEU A 354 -9.10 2.33 6.79
C LEU A 354 -9.59 1.02 7.43
N ALA A 355 -9.56 -0.10 6.70
CA ALA A 355 -9.92 -1.40 7.25
C ALA A 355 -8.82 -1.96 8.17
N ILE A 356 -7.54 -1.70 7.85
CA ILE A 356 -6.41 -1.99 8.74
C ILE A 356 -6.57 -1.23 10.06
N ALA A 357 -6.94 0.04 10.00
CA ALA A 357 -7.13 0.87 11.20
C ALA A 357 -8.18 0.29 12.14
N LYS A 358 -9.34 -0.11 11.64
CA LYS A 358 -10.37 -0.80 12.44
C LYS A 358 -9.85 -2.09 13.05
N HIS A 359 -9.17 -2.90 12.25
CA HIS A 359 -8.60 -4.16 12.74
C HIS A 359 -7.55 -3.93 13.85
N VAL A 360 -6.73 -2.88 13.74
CA VAL A 360 -5.75 -2.52 14.78
C VAL A 360 -6.45 -1.99 16.02
N ALA A 361 -7.50 -1.18 15.86
CA ALA A 361 -8.29 -0.71 17.00
C ALA A 361 -8.90 -1.89 17.80
N ASP A 362 -9.49 -2.87 17.10
CA ASP A 362 -10.01 -4.09 17.74
C ASP A 362 -8.93 -4.85 18.55
N LEU A 363 -7.68 -4.91 18.02
CA LEU A 363 -6.54 -5.58 18.68
C LEU A 363 -6.01 -4.80 19.89
N ILE A 364 -6.12 -3.49 19.89
CA ILE A 364 -5.64 -2.61 20.99
C ILE A 364 -6.65 -2.58 22.14
N GLU A 365 -7.94 -2.76 21.84
CA GLU A 365 -9.02 -2.75 22.83
C GLU A 365 -9.27 -4.14 23.48
N SER A 366 -8.80 -5.22 22.85
CA SER A 366 -8.93 -6.58 23.39
C SER A 366 -7.91 -6.87 24.48
#